data_9389199bcef5a95a4ca1fe57d89ec58f
#
_entry.id   9389199bcef5a95a4ca1fe57d89ec58f
#
_cell.length_a   1.000
_cell.length_b   1.000
_cell.length_c   1.000
_cell.angle_alpha   90.00
_cell.angle_beta   90.00
_cell.angle_gamma   90.00
#
_symmetry.space_group_name_H-M   'P 1'
#
loop_
_entity.id
_entity.type
_entity.pdbx_description
1 polymer ?
#
loop_
_entity_poly.entity_id
_entity_poly.type
_entity_poly.pdbx_seq_one_letter_code
_entity_poly.pdbx_strand_id
1 'polypeptide(L)'
;MKHEQSRIYITTRELISESAVVISKLPPGFGYLADQLRRASSSVLLNFAEGSRHSSLKERRRFFTMAAGSAAEVSAIADVAQGFGAIAQAERTALKDRCNHVCAMLRLWR
;
A
#
# COMPACT_ATOMS: atom_id res chain seq x y z
N MET A 1 -6.23 7.89 18.49
CA MET A 1 -6.57 6.95 17.40
C MET A 1 -7.12 5.67 18.00
N LYS A 2 -8.23 5.17 17.49
CA LYS A 2 -8.82 3.93 18.00
C LYS A 2 -7.90 2.74 17.69
N HIS A 3 -8.08 1.64 18.45
CA HIS A 3 -7.23 0.46 18.32
C HIS A 3 -7.16 -0.07 16.90
N GLU A 4 -8.31 -0.22 16.23
CA GLU A 4 -8.37 -0.72 14.85
C GLU A 4 -7.66 0.22 13.88
N GLN A 5 -7.84 1.53 14.06
CA GLN A 5 -7.16 2.55 13.24
C GLN A 5 -5.65 2.48 13.44
N SER A 6 -5.21 2.26 14.69
CA SER A 6 -3.77 2.13 14.99
C SER A 6 -3.17 0.93 14.29
N ARG A 7 -3.89 -0.20 14.26
CA ARG A 7 -3.42 -1.41 13.58
C ARG A 7 -3.29 -1.20 12.08
N ILE A 8 -4.27 -0.53 11.46
CA ILE A 8 -4.19 -0.21 10.02
C ILE A 8 -3.01 0.72 9.75
N TYR A 9 -2.84 1.73 10.59
CA TYR A 9 -1.73 2.68 10.46
C TYR A 9 -0.39 1.96 10.49
N ILE A 10 -0.19 1.09 11.48
CA ILE A 10 1.05 0.33 11.65
C ILE A 10 1.29 -0.59 10.45
N THR A 11 0.26 -1.32 10.03
CA THR A 11 0.37 -2.24 8.90
C THR A 11 0.70 -1.51 7.60
N THR A 12 0.12 -0.32 7.42
CA THR A 12 0.41 0.51 6.24
C THR A 12 1.85 1.04 6.28
N ARG A 13 2.35 1.40 7.46
CA ARG A 13 3.75 1.78 7.60
C ARG A 13 4.68 0.62 7.25
N GLU A 14 4.31 -0.60 7.62
CA GLU A 14 5.05 -1.79 7.23
C GLU A 14 5.04 -1.98 5.71
N LEU A 15 3.91 -1.70 5.06
CA LEU A 15 3.82 -1.73 3.61
C LEU A 15 4.81 -0.76 2.97
N ILE A 16 4.91 0.46 3.51
CA ILE A 16 5.85 1.46 3.01
C ILE A 16 7.29 0.99 3.19
N SER A 17 7.61 0.42 4.36
CA SER A 17 8.96 -0.10 4.63
C SER A 17 9.33 -1.23 3.69
N GLU A 18 8.41 -2.15 3.43
CA GLU A 18 8.63 -3.24 2.48
C GLU A 18 8.78 -2.72 1.05
N SER A 19 7.99 -1.71 0.69
CA SER A 19 8.13 -1.04 -0.61
C SER A 19 9.50 -0.39 -0.76
N ALA A 20 10.02 0.24 0.29
CA ALA A 20 11.34 0.85 0.29
C ALA A 20 12.44 -0.19 0.05
N VAL A 21 12.32 -1.37 0.66
CA VAL A 21 13.27 -2.47 0.43
C VAL A 21 13.25 -2.91 -1.05
N VAL A 22 12.05 -3.09 -1.59
CA VAL A 22 11.88 -3.45 -3.01
C VAL A 22 12.53 -2.40 -3.91
N ILE A 23 12.26 -1.12 -3.65
CA ILE A 23 12.82 0.00 -4.42
C ILE A 23 14.36 -0.07 -4.40
N SER A 24 14.95 -0.34 -3.25
CA SER A 24 16.41 -0.39 -3.12
C SER A 24 17.04 -1.53 -3.93
N LYS A 25 16.26 -2.54 -4.27
CA LYS A 25 16.73 -3.72 -5.02
C LYS A 25 16.45 -3.65 -6.51
N LEU A 26 15.69 -2.66 -6.97
CA LEU A 26 15.36 -2.54 -8.38
C LEU A 26 16.64 -2.27 -9.21
N PRO A 27 16.87 -3.03 -10.29
CA PRO A 27 18.05 -2.82 -11.12
C PRO A 27 17.92 -1.54 -11.95
N PRO A 28 19.02 -1.07 -12.56
CA PRO A 28 18.98 0.09 -13.46
C PRO A 28 17.92 -0.09 -14.55
N GLY A 29 17.26 0.99 -14.91
CA GLY A 29 16.20 0.98 -15.91
C GLY A 29 14.79 0.89 -15.33
N PHE A 30 14.67 0.63 -14.02
CA PHE A 30 13.36 0.49 -13.36
C PHE A 30 13.02 1.67 -12.44
N GLY A 31 13.64 2.83 -12.68
CA GLY A 31 13.35 4.03 -11.90
C GLY A 31 11.88 4.44 -11.96
N TYR A 32 11.21 4.18 -13.09
CA TYR A 32 9.79 4.48 -13.24
C TYR A 32 8.92 3.66 -12.29
N LEU A 33 9.30 2.40 -12.03
CA LEU A 33 8.59 1.56 -11.05
C LEU A 33 8.85 2.03 -9.61
N ALA A 34 10.10 2.46 -9.33
CA ALA A 34 10.44 3.03 -8.03
C ALA A 34 9.57 4.25 -7.73
N ASP A 35 9.41 5.14 -8.71
CA ASP A 35 8.60 6.35 -8.55
C ASP A 35 7.14 6.02 -8.34
N GLN A 36 6.60 5.08 -9.12
CA GLN A 36 5.21 4.64 -8.99
C GLN A 36 4.98 3.98 -7.63
N LEU A 37 5.91 3.17 -7.18
CA LEU A 37 5.79 2.48 -5.90
C LEU A 37 5.85 3.46 -4.72
N ARG A 38 6.72 4.46 -4.79
CA ARG A 38 6.75 5.52 -3.77
C ARG A 38 5.41 6.24 -3.68
N ARG A 39 4.85 6.63 -4.81
CA ARG A 39 3.58 7.36 -4.84
C ARG A 39 2.43 6.49 -4.35
N ALA A 40 2.33 5.26 -4.84
CA ALA A 40 1.22 4.37 -4.49
C ALA A 40 1.26 4.00 -3.02
N SER A 41 2.43 3.61 -2.50
CA SER A 41 2.55 3.22 -1.09
C SER A 41 2.29 4.40 -0.15
N SER A 42 2.78 5.59 -0.49
CA SER A 42 2.51 6.81 0.27
C SER A 42 1.02 7.13 0.28
N SER A 43 0.36 6.98 -0.87
CA SER A 43 -1.06 7.29 -1.03
C SER A 43 -1.94 6.40 -0.15
N VAL A 44 -1.55 5.15 0.10
CA VAL A 44 -2.29 4.27 1.02
C VAL A 44 -2.40 4.91 2.40
N LEU A 45 -1.26 5.32 2.96
CA LEU A 45 -1.23 5.89 4.31
C LEU A 45 -1.89 7.26 4.36
N LEU A 46 -1.62 8.10 3.37
CA LEU A 46 -2.15 9.47 3.37
C LEU A 46 -3.67 9.48 3.25
N ASN A 47 -4.24 8.62 2.42
CA ASN A 47 -5.70 8.51 2.30
C ASN A 47 -6.32 7.88 3.54
N PHE A 48 -5.67 6.88 4.14
CA PHE A 48 -6.14 6.32 5.39
C PHE A 48 -6.16 7.39 6.49
N ALA A 49 -5.08 8.15 6.63
CA ALA A 49 -4.98 9.20 7.64
C ALA A 49 -6.05 10.27 7.43
N GLU A 50 -6.28 10.66 6.17
CA GLU A 50 -7.31 11.64 5.85
C GLU A 50 -8.70 11.13 6.23
N GLY A 51 -9.01 9.90 5.86
CA GLY A 51 -10.32 9.31 6.19
C GLY A 51 -10.53 9.16 7.68
N SER A 52 -9.47 8.83 8.41
CA SER A 52 -9.55 8.59 9.86
C SER A 52 -9.95 9.82 10.66
N ARG A 53 -9.64 11.01 10.15
CA ARG A 53 -9.98 12.24 10.88
C ARG A 53 -11.37 12.77 10.56
N HIS A 54 -12.08 12.18 9.60
CA HIS A 54 -13.45 12.59 9.29
C HIS A 54 -14.45 11.87 10.21
N SER A 55 -15.42 12.63 10.73
CA SER A 55 -16.53 12.07 11.51
C SER A 55 -17.63 11.52 10.61
N SER A 56 -17.75 12.06 9.39
CA SER A 56 -18.74 11.60 8.40
C SER A 56 -18.37 10.22 7.89
N LEU A 57 -19.29 9.26 8.01
CA LEU A 57 -19.09 7.91 7.51
C LEU A 57 -18.88 7.91 5.99
N LYS A 58 -19.62 8.76 5.29
CA LYS A 58 -19.51 8.89 3.83
C LYS A 58 -18.11 9.32 3.42
N GLU A 59 -17.56 10.35 4.07
CA GLU A 59 -16.22 10.85 3.76
C GLU A 59 -15.15 9.84 4.17
N ARG A 60 -15.31 9.18 5.32
CA ARG A 60 -14.39 8.14 5.75
C ARG A 60 -14.31 7.02 4.71
N ARG A 61 -15.47 6.54 4.24
CA ARG A 61 -15.53 5.48 3.23
C ARG A 61 -14.87 5.90 1.93
N ARG A 62 -15.06 7.14 1.53
CA ARG A 62 -14.46 7.67 0.30
C ARG A 62 -12.93 7.57 0.36
N PHE A 63 -12.34 8.04 1.44
CA PHE A 63 -10.88 8.01 1.59
C PHE A 63 -10.35 6.59 1.79
N PHE A 64 -11.07 5.75 2.51
CA PHE A 64 -10.65 4.35 2.68
C PHE A 64 -10.73 3.58 1.36
N THR A 65 -11.70 3.88 0.51
CA THR A 65 -11.77 3.31 -0.84
C THR A 65 -10.57 3.75 -1.68
N MET A 66 -10.17 5.02 -1.58
CA MET A 66 -8.98 5.52 -2.27
C MET A 66 -7.71 4.85 -1.75
N ALA A 67 -7.60 4.66 -0.44
CA ALA A 67 -6.47 3.95 0.16
C ALA A 67 -6.38 2.51 -0.35
N ALA A 68 -7.51 1.81 -0.41
CA ALA A 68 -7.56 0.44 -0.93
C ALA A 68 -7.16 0.39 -2.41
N GLY A 69 -7.59 1.37 -3.20
CA GLY A 69 -7.19 1.49 -4.61
C GLY A 69 -5.69 1.67 -4.75
N SER A 70 -5.09 2.48 -3.89
CA SER A 70 -3.64 2.68 -3.89
C SER A 70 -2.90 1.40 -3.51
N ALA A 71 -3.42 0.62 -2.54
CA ALA A 71 -2.83 -0.67 -2.19
C ALA A 71 -2.92 -1.66 -3.35
N ALA A 72 -4.04 -1.66 -4.09
CA ALA A 72 -4.18 -2.48 -5.30
C ALA A 72 -3.16 -2.09 -6.36
N GLU A 73 -2.84 -0.79 -6.48
CA GLU A 73 -1.80 -0.33 -7.38
C GLU A 73 -0.42 -0.84 -6.95
N VAL A 74 -0.10 -0.80 -5.65
CA VAL A 74 1.16 -1.37 -5.14
C VAL A 74 1.26 -2.85 -5.53
N SER A 75 0.16 -3.59 -5.36
CA SER A 75 0.08 -5.01 -5.71
C SER A 75 0.37 -5.23 -7.20
N ALA A 76 -0.22 -4.39 -8.07
CA ALA A 76 -0.01 -4.48 -9.52
C ALA A 76 1.44 -4.14 -9.90
N ILE A 77 2.04 -3.16 -9.22
CA ILE A 77 3.45 -2.80 -9.46
C ILE A 77 4.36 -3.99 -9.12
N ALA A 78 4.06 -4.71 -8.04
CA ALA A 78 4.80 -5.92 -7.67
C ALA A 78 4.73 -6.97 -8.78
N ASP A 79 3.56 -7.14 -9.39
CA ASP A 79 3.39 -8.06 -10.53
C ASP A 79 4.21 -7.63 -11.73
N VAL A 80 4.21 -6.35 -12.05
CA VAL A 80 5.00 -5.80 -13.16
C VAL A 80 6.49 -6.03 -12.92
N ALA A 81 6.96 -5.70 -11.72
CA ALA A 81 8.38 -5.83 -11.37
C ALA A 81 8.85 -7.29 -11.48
N GLN A 82 8.05 -8.22 -10.96
CA GLN A 82 8.39 -9.63 -11.00
C GLN A 82 8.32 -10.15 -12.45
N GLY A 83 7.34 -9.69 -13.22
CA GLY A 83 7.19 -10.07 -14.64
C GLY A 83 8.40 -9.70 -15.47
N PHE A 84 9.04 -8.58 -15.17
CA PHE A 84 10.29 -8.17 -15.82
C PHE A 84 11.54 -8.79 -15.18
N GLY A 85 11.38 -9.61 -14.15
CA GLY A 85 12.51 -10.20 -13.44
C GLY A 85 13.25 -9.21 -12.55
N ALA A 86 12.68 -8.05 -12.28
CA ALA A 86 13.31 -7.00 -11.47
C ALA A 86 13.29 -7.32 -9.97
N ILE A 87 12.35 -8.13 -9.51
CA ILE A 87 12.27 -8.64 -8.15
C ILE A 87 11.98 -10.13 -8.16
N ALA A 88 12.28 -10.81 -7.07
CA ALA A 88 12.02 -12.24 -6.94
C ALA A 88 10.54 -12.50 -6.60
N GLN A 89 10.09 -13.73 -6.83
CA GLN A 89 8.71 -14.14 -6.50
C GLN A 89 8.41 -13.95 -5.02
N ALA A 90 9.38 -14.23 -4.14
CA ALA A 90 9.19 -14.09 -2.70
C ALA A 90 8.89 -12.63 -2.32
N GLU A 91 9.57 -11.68 -2.96
CA GLU A 91 9.34 -10.25 -2.72
C GLU A 91 7.97 -9.81 -3.23
N ARG A 92 7.59 -10.29 -4.41
CA ARG A 92 6.26 -10.04 -4.96
C ARG A 92 5.17 -10.57 -4.03
N THR A 93 5.31 -11.81 -3.57
CA THR A 93 4.32 -12.46 -2.69
C THR A 93 4.19 -11.69 -1.37
N ALA A 94 5.30 -11.33 -0.75
CA ALA A 94 5.31 -10.59 0.51
C ALA A 94 4.58 -9.25 0.38
N LEU A 95 4.88 -8.52 -0.69
CA LEU A 95 4.27 -7.21 -0.91
C LEU A 95 2.77 -7.33 -1.18
N LYS A 96 2.36 -8.30 -1.98
CA LYS A 96 0.95 -8.55 -2.29
C LYS A 96 0.18 -8.99 -1.04
N ASP A 97 0.77 -9.84 -0.22
CA ASP A 97 0.13 -10.28 1.04
C ASP A 97 -0.11 -9.10 1.97
N ARG A 98 0.85 -8.18 2.06
CA ARG A 98 0.69 -6.97 2.88
C ARG A 98 -0.42 -6.09 2.33
N CYS A 99 -0.48 -5.91 1.02
CA CYS A 99 -1.55 -5.14 0.38
C CYS A 99 -2.92 -5.75 0.67
N ASN A 100 -3.03 -7.07 0.56
CA ASN A 100 -4.29 -7.76 0.84
C ASN A 100 -4.71 -7.58 2.29
N HIS A 101 -3.77 -7.63 3.22
CA HIS A 101 -4.04 -7.43 4.64
C HIS A 101 -4.55 -6.01 4.90
N VAL A 102 -3.90 -5.00 4.33
CA VAL A 102 -4.34 -3.60 4.46
C VAL A 102 -5.75 -3.43 3.91
N CYS A 103 -6.02 -3.97 2.72
CA CYS A 103 -7.34 -3.86 2.08
C CYS A 103 -8.42 -4.53 2.93
N ALA A 104 -8.14 -5.70 3.50
CA ALA A 104 -9.08 -6.40 4.37
C ALA A 104 -9.42 -5.57 5.60
N MET A 105 -8.41 -4.97 6.23
CA MET A 105 -8.62 -4.13 7.40
C MET A 105 -9.42 -2.87 7.07
N LEU A 106 -9.11 -2.21 5.95
CA LEU A 106 -9.85 -1.03 5.51
C LEU A 106 -11.32 -1.35 5.27
N ARG A 107 -11.60 -2.52 4.71
CA ARG A 107 -12.96 -2.96 4.42
C ARG A 107 -13.76 -3.22 5.69
N LEU A 108 -13.13 -3.80 6.70
CA LEU A 108 -13.77 -4.10 7.98
C LEU A 108 -13.98 -2.85 8.83
N TRP A 109 -13.15 -1.86 8.65
CA TRP A 109 -13.14 -0.70 9.53
C TRP A 109 -14.07 0.44 9.10
N ARG A 110 -14.57 0.46 7.90
CA ARG A 110 -15.42 1.56 7.42
C ARG A 110 -16.85 1.57 7.97
#